data_61370ea36c60bb12cba641a0209af6e2
#
_entry.id   61370ea36c60bb12cba641a0209af6e2
#
_cell.length_a   1.000
_cell.length_b   1.000
_cell.length_c   1.000
_cell.angle_alpha   90.00
_cell.angle_beta   90.00
_cell.angle_gamma   90.00
#
_symmetry.space_group_name_H-M   'P 1'
#
loop_
_entity.id
_entity.type
_entity.pdbx_description
1 polymer ?
#
loop_
_entity_poly.entity_id
_entity_poly.type
_entity_poly.pdbx_seq_one_letter_code
_entity_poly.pdbx_strand_id
1 'polypeptide(L)'
;MLICDRYYHSLLRIKKKLMSHRPHRSQVIIRRMINEDIPQVVELQKKSFPTMAAEGVYWKPEQLRSHLEIFPEGQFVAEYKGRIIGSCSSLVISLKPEYKDHTWMEICGDSHLKNHDPAGDTLYGADVSAHPDFRRLGVATKLYDARKNLAIKLGLKRIIAGGRLINYCEHAKELTPDEYVKKVKRHEIKEPVLSFQLRNGFKFIKVLSNYMKDSRSLNNATFIEWKNPNFAGK
;
A
#
# COMPACT_ATOMS: atom_id res chain seq x y z
N MET A 1 -33.58 -11.16 -45.81
CA MET A 1 -33.65 -11.50 -44.39
C MET A 1 -32.42 -12.29 -43.88
N LEU A 2 -31.27 -12.22 -44.59
CA LEU A 2 -30.03 -12.99 -44.27
C LEU A 2 -28.80 -12.14 -43.86
N ILE A 3 -28.94 -10.81 -43.84
CA ILE A 3 -27.80 -9.93 -43.55
C ILE A 3 -27.75 -9.53 -42.06
N CYS A 4 -28.89 -9.58 -41.35
CA CYS A 4 -28.98 -9.20 -39.92
C CYS A 4 -28.33 -10.22 -38.95
N ASP A 5 -28.37 -11.50 -39.30
CA ASP A 5 -27.85 -12.59 -38.43
C ASP A 5 -26.31 -12.61 -38.35
N ARG A 6 -25.60 -12.31 -39.46
CA ARG A 6 -24.13 -12.25 -39.46
C ARG A 6 -23.56 -11.12 -38.60
N TYR A 7 -24.25 -9.97 -38.57
CA TYR A 7 -23.83 -8.84 -37.73
C TYR A 7 -24.05 -9.12 -36.24
N TYR A 8 -25.17 -9.76 -35.88
CA TYR A 8 -25.48 -10.12 -34.51
C TYR A 8 -24.50 -11.15 -33.93
N HIS A 9 -24.17 -12.19 -34.71
CA HIS A 9 -23.16 -13.19 -34.32
C HIS A 9 -21.74 -12.62 -34.26
N SER A 10 -21.38 -11.65 -35.10
CA SER A 10 -20.07 -10.98 -35.00
C SER A 10 -19.96 -10.10 -33.76
N LEU A 11 -21.02 -9.37 -33.41
CA LEU A 11 -21.08 -8.55 -32.17
C LEU A 11 -21.07 -9.43 -30.91
N LEU A 12 -21.71 -10.60 -30.92
CA LEU A 12 -21.64 -11.57 -29.83
C LEU A 12 -20.24 -12.19 -29.67
N ARG A 13 -19.54 -12.48 -30.78
CA ARG A 13 -18.14 -12.93 -30.75
C ARG A 13 -17.21 -11.84 -30.23
N ILE A 14 -17.39 -10.61 -30.63
CA ILE A 14 -16.62 -9.45 -30.10
C ILE A 14 -16.90 -9.24 -28.62
N LYS A 15 -18.18 -9.29 -28.19
CA LYS A 15 -18.52 -9.23 -26.75
C LYS A 15 -17.95 -10.41 -25.96
N LYS A 16 -18.02 -11.65 -26.48
CA LYS A 16 -17.38 -12.83 -25.85
C LYS A 16 -15.86 -12.67 -25.78
N LYS A 17 -15.21 -12.14 -26.82
CA LYS A 17 -13.75 -11.91 -26.84
C LYS A 17 -13.34 -10.79 -25.88
N LEU A 18 -14.16 -9.75 -25.72
CA LEU A 18 -13.97 -8.70 -24.71
C LEU A 18 -14.26 -9.18 -23.28
N MET A 19 -15.20 -10.10 -23.08
CA MET A 19 -15.49 -10.69 -21.76
C MET A 19 -14.42 -11.69 -21.31
N SER A 20 -13.65 -12.31 -22.23
CA SER A 20 -12.54 -13.21 -21.88
C SER A 20 -11.28 -12.49 -21.36
N HIS A 21 -11.28 -11.16 -21.33
CA HIS A 21 -10.12 -10.33 -20.90
C HIS A 21 -10.28 -9.69 -19.53
N ARG A 22 -11.29 -10.08 -18.73
CA ARG A 22 -11.35 -9.59 -17.34
C ARG A 22 -10.15 -10.12 -16.57
N PRO A 23 -9.39 -9.23 -15.91
CA PRO A 23 -8.25 -9.66 -15.10
C PRO A 23 -8.71 -10.69 -14.05
N HIS A 24 -7.98 -11.81 -13.94
CA HIS A 24 -8.30 -12.86 -12.97
C HIS A 24 -7.31 -12.82 -11.81
N ARG A 25 -7.82 -12.91 -10.58
CA ARG A 25 -7.04 -12.80 -9.33
C ARG A 25 -5.88 -13.81 -9.24
N SER A 26 -6.06 -15.02 -9.79
CA SER A 26 -5.01 -16.05 -9.79
C SER A 26 -3.81 -15.73 -10.67
N GLN A 27 -3.95 -14.80 -11.62
CA GLN A 27 -2.87 -14.40 -12.54
C GLN A 27 -1.99 -13.27 -11.99
N VAL A 28 -2.30 -12.72 -10.80
CA VAL A 28 -1.47 -11.71 -10.14
C VAL A 28 -0.34 -12.41 -9.40
N ILE A 29 0.88 -12.18 -9.84
CA ILE A 29 2.11 -12.72 -9.25
C ILE A 29 2.74 -11.66 -8.35
N ILE A 30 3.12 -12.04 -7.13
CA ILE A 30 3.91 -11.18 -6.24
C ILE A 30 5.36 -11.67 -6.30
N ARG A 31 6.26 -10.75 -6.60
CA ARG A 31 7.71 -11.00 -6.63
C ARG A 31 8.50 -9.83 -6.07
N ARG A 32 9.79 -10.05 -5.87
CA ARG A 32 10.73 -8.96 -5.54
C ARG A 32 10.79 -7.95 -6.68
N MET A 33 10.90 -6.69 -6.31
CA MET A 33 11.18 -5.62 -7.26
C MET A 33 12.62 -5.72 -7.73
N ILE A 34 12.86 -5.41 -9.00
CA ILE A 34 14.19 -5.31 -9.62
C ILE A 34 14.34 -3.93 -10.27
N ASN A 35 15.55 -3.56 -10.68
CA ASN A 35 15.82 -2.23 -11.25
C ASN A 35 14.98 -1.92 -12.50
N GLU A 36 14.73 -2.93 -13.31
CA GLU A 36 13.93 -2.83 -14.55
C GLU A 36 12.45 -2.47 -14.29
N ASP A 37 11.96 -2.70 -13.07
CA ASP A 37 10.59 -2.36 -12.68
C ASP A 37 10.43 -0.87 -12.34
N ILE A 38 11.52 -0.16 -12.03
CA ILE A 38 11.48 1.21 -11.51
C ILE A 38 10.62 2.15 -12.37
N PRO A 39 10.76 2.20 -13.70
CA PRO A 39 9.91 3.07 -14.52
C PRO A 39 8.41 2.78 -14.35
N GLN A 40 8.02 1.50 -14.31
CA GLN A 40 6.63 1.12 -14.13
C GLN A 40 6.12 1.41 -12.71
N VAL A 41 6.95 1.27 -11.68
CA VAL A 41 6.60 1.60 -10.29
C VAL A 41 6.38 3.11 -10.12
N VAL A 42 7.21 3.96 -10.74
CA VAL A 42 7.01 5.43 -10.74
C VAL A 42 5.66 5.80 -11.37
N GLU A 43 5.34 5.23 -12.52
CA GLU A 43 4.05 5.50 -13.18
C GLU A 43 2.85 4.92 -12.38
N LEU A 44 3.02 3.77 -11.75
CA LEU A 44 2.03 3.20 -10.83
C LEU A 44 1.74 4.14 -9.67
N GLN A 45 2.77 4.71 -9.04
CA GLN A 45 2.65 5.67 -7.93
C GLN A 45 1.79 6.88 -8.33
N LYS A 46 2.10 7.49 -9.46
CA LYS A 46 1.35 8.65 -9.98
C LYS A 46 -0.13 8.32 -10.20
N LYS A 47 -0.43 7.13 -10.73
CA LYS A 47 -1.81 6.67 -10.95
C LYS A 47 -2.54 6.30 -9.67
N SER A 48 -1.82 5.75 -8.69
CA SER A 48 -2.39 5.34 -7.41
C SER A 48 -2.72 6.53 -6.51
N PHE A 49 -1.92 7.61 -6.60
CA PHE A 49 -2.01 8.79 -5.76
C PHE A 49 -1.99 10.09 -6.58
N PRO A 50 -3.00 10.34 -7.43
CA PRO A 50 -2.95 11.45 -8.41
C PRO A 50 -2.85 12.83 -7.75
N THR A 51 -3.48 13.06 -6.61
CA THR A 51 -3.39 14.34 -5.86
C THR A 51 -1.96 14.57 -5.38
N MET A 52 -1.35 13.57 -4.74
CA MET A 52 0.04 13.66 -4.27
C MET A 52 1.03 13.80 -5.44
N ALA A 53 0.78 13.08 -6.54
CA ALA A 53 1.61 13.16 -7.74
C ALA A 53 1.58 14.56 -8.37
N ALA A 54 0.43 15.23 -8.36
CA ALA A 54 0.31 16.63 -8.80
C ALA A 54 1.12 17.60 -7.92
N GLU A 55 1.29 17.27 -6.63
CA GLU A 55 2.13 17.99 -5.68
C GLU A 55 3.61 17.54 -5.73
N GLY A 56 3.99 16.66 -6.66
CA GLY A 56 5.36 16.15 -6.81
C GLY A 56 5.73 15.04 -5.82
N VAL A 57 4.77 14.56 -5.00
CA VAL A 57 4.98 13.56 -3.95
C VAL A 57 4.71 12.16 -4.52
N TYR A 58 5.75 11.51 -4.96
CA TYR A 58 5.80 10.11 -5.41
C TYR A 58 7.25 9.63 -5.40
N TRP A 59 7.49 8.32 -5.35
CA TRP A 59 8.84 7.75 -5.41
C TRP A 59 9.56 8.16 -6.68
N LYS A 60 10.75 8.76 -6.52
CA LYS A 60 11.64 9.07 -7.63
C LYS A 60 12.51 7.85 -7.96
N PRO A 61 13.01 7.74 -9.23
CA PRO A 61 13.85 6.60 -9.62
C PRO A 61 15.07 6.38 -8.71
N GLU A 62 15.73 7.46 -8.28
CA GLU A 62 16.89 7.42 -7.39
C GLU A 62 16.54 6.88 -5.98
N GLN A 63 15.36 7.22 -5.47
CA GLN A 63 14.87 6.70 -4.19
C GLN A 63 14.60 5.20 -4.29
N LEU A 64 13.94 4.74 -5.37
CA LEU A 64 13.67 3.33 -5.58
C LEU A 64 14.96 2.51 -5.77
N ARG A 65 16.00 3.08 -6.41
CA ARG A 65 17.34 2.43 -6.45
C ARG A 65 17.91 2.28 -5.05
N SER A 66 17.88 3.35 -4.25
CA SER A 66 18.32 3.30 -2.84
C SER A 66 17.57 2.23 -2.04
N HIS A 67 16.26 2.07 -2.25
CA HIS A 67 15.49 1.01 -1.58
C HIS A 67 15.99 -0.39 -1.96
N LEU A 68 16.32 -0.60 -3.24
CA LEU A 68 16.85 -1.87 -3.73
C LEU A 68 18.28 -2.15 -3.24
N GLU A 69 19.10 -1.10 -3.08
CA GLU A 69 20.46 -1.21 -2.53
C GLU A 69 20.44 -1.50 -1.02
N ILE A 70 19.57 -0.83 -0.28
CA ILE A 70 19.53 -0.89 1.19
C ILE A 70 18.81 -2.16 1.69
N PHE A 71 17.63 -2.44 1.16
CA PHE A 71 16.81 -3.57 1.62
C PHE A 71 15.95 -4.15 0.49
N PRO A 72 16.55 -4.85 -0.48
CA PRO A 72 15.84 -5.43 -1.63
C PRO A 72 14.75 -6.44 -1.20
N GLU A 73 14.95 -7.11 -0.05
CA GLU A 73 13.98 -8.06 0.49
C GLU A 73 12.64 -7.41 0.83
N GLY A 74 12.64 -6.15 1.21
CA GLY A 74 11.45 -5.38 1.62
C GLY A 74 10.67 -4.79 0.46
N GLN A 75 11.16 -4.94 -0.78
CA GLN A 75 10.58 -4.30 -1.96
C GLN A 75 9.85 -5.34 -2.81
N PHE A 76 8.51 -5.20 -2.95
CA PHE A 76 7.71 -6.12 -3.73
C PHE A 76 6.91 -5.41 -4.81
N VAL A 77 6.67 -6.12 -5.90
CA VAL A 77 5.75 -5.75 -6.97
C VAL A 77 4.69 -6.83 -7.17
N ALA A 78 3.53 -6.38 -7.62
CA ALA A 78 2.46 -7.23 -8.11
C ALA A 78 2.42 -7.12 -9.64
N GLU A 79 2.72 -8.22 -10.30
CA GLU A 79 2.75 -8.31 -11.76
C GLU A 79 1.50 -9.02 -12.29
N TYR A 80 0.96 -8.48 -13.38
CA TYR A 80 -0.11 -9.10 -14.15
C TYR A 80 0.20 -9.00 -15.65
N LYS A 81 0.45 -10.12 -16.31
CA LYS A 81 0.77 -10.19 -17.74
C LYS A 81 1.91 -9.25 -18.17
N GLY A 82 3.02 -9.25 -17.45
CA GLY A 82 4.20 -8.41 -17.70
C GLY A 82 4.04 -6.93 -17.31
N ARG A 83 2.91 -6.55 -16.70
CA ARG A 83 2.66 -5.18 -16.23
C ARG A 83 2.68 -5.12 -14.72
N ILE A 84 3.37 -4.13 -14.15
CA ILE A 84 3.33 -3.86 -12.72
C ILE A 84 2.03 -3.12 -12.39
N ILE A 85 1.20 -3.76 -11.55
CA ILE A 85 -0.11 -3.26 -11.14
C ILE A 85 -0.21 -2.99 -9.63
N GLY A 86 0.85 -3.24 -8.90
CA GLY A 86 0.99 -2.93 -7.48
C GLY A 86 2.43 -2.95 -7.05
N SER A 87 2.74 -2.23 -5.99
CA SER A 87 4.05 -2.23 -5.33
C SER A 87 3.91 -2.01 -3.83
N CYS A 88 4.88 -2.45 -3.05
CA CYS A 88 5.03 -2.03 -1.67
C CYS A 88 6.49 -1.98 -1.26
N SER A 89 6.81 -0.98 -0.43
CA SER A 89 8.14 -0.76 0.13
C SER A 89 8.11 -0.92 1.64
N SER A 90 9.18 -1.50 2.19
CA SER A 90 9.34 -1.71 3.63
C SER A 90 10.80 -1.52 4.04
N LEU A 91 11.02 -1.27 5.32
CA LEU A 91 12.35 -1.30 5.95
C LEU A 91 12.23 -1.94 7.33
N VAL A 92 13.33 -2.46 7.87
CA VAL A 92 13.41 -2.91 9.25
C VAL A 92 13.87 -1.73 10.11
N ILE A 93 13.30 -1.57 11.29
CA ILE A 93 13.63 -0.48 12.23
C ILE A 93 13.67 -0.99 13.68
N SER A 94 14.35 -0.21 14.53
CA SER A 94 14.22 -0.24 15.98
C SER A 94 13.44 0.99 16.43
N LEU A 95 12.16 0.83 16.84
CA LEU A 95 11.35 1.93 17.31
C LEU A 95 11.42 2.02 18.84
N LYS A 96 12.19 2.99 19.35
CA LYS A 96 12.33 3.23 20.78
C LYS A 96 12.06 4.71 21.11
N PRO A 97 11.25 5.06 22.14
CA PRO A 97 10.35 4.13 22.85
C PRO A 97 9.28 3.54 21.92
N GLU A 98 8.68 2.41 22.34
CA GLU A 98 7.61 1.78 21.57
C GLU A 98 6.48 2.78 21.28
N TYR A 99 5.97 2.74 20.04
CA TYR A 99 4.89 3.62 19.55
C TYR A 99 5.18 5.13 19.65
N LYS A 100 6.48 5.54 19.64
CA LYS A 100 6.85 6.94 19.52
C LYS A 100 6.19 7.59 18.30
N ASP A 101 5.73 8.83 18.46
CA ASP A 101 5.28 9.64 17.33
C ASP A 101 6.44 9.91 16.38
N HIS A 102 6.16 9.88 15.09
CA HIS A 102 7.14 10.10 14.04
C HIS A 102 6.45 10.59 12.77
N THR A 103 7.19 11.27 11.94
CA THR A 103 6.78 11.58 10.57
C THR A 103 7.23 10.48 9.61
N TRP A 104 6.57 10.40 8.46
CA TRP A 104 6.97 9.48 7.40
C TRP A 104 8.39 9.75 6.89
N MET A 105 8.77 11.03 6.76
CA MET A 105 10.10 11.43 6.32
C MET A 105 11.19 10.98 7.30
N GLU A 106 10.98 11.20 8.61
CA GLU A 106 11.90 10.74 9.65
C GLU A 106 12.11 9.23 9.58
N ILE A 107 11.02 8.44 9.56
CA ILE A 107 11.14 6.99 9.61
C ILE A 107 11.76 6.41 8.34
N CYS A 108 11.44 6.98 7.17
CA CYS A 108 11.94 6.51 5.89
C CYS A 108 13.31 7.10 5.49
N GLY A 109 13.99 7.87 6.38
CA GLY A 109 15.31 8.44 6.11
C GLY A 109 15.31 9.24 4.81
N ASP A 110 14.55 10.34 4.80
CA ASP A 110 14.40 11.25 3.66
C ASP A 110 13.99 10.54 2.36
N SER A 111 13.07 9.59 2.47
CA SER A 111 12.55 8.81 1.33
C SER A 111 13.54 7.81 0.71
N HIS A 112 14.75 7.65 1.25
CA HIS A 112 15.78 6.74 0.73
C HIS A 112 15.91 5.45 1.54
N LEU A 113 15.07 5.22 2.57
CA LEU A 113 15.11 4.12 3.53
C LEU A 113 16.45 4.02 4.32
N LYS A 114 17.18 5.12 4.46
CA LYS A 114 18.48 5.18 5.14
C LYS A 114 18.42 4.79 6.62
N ASN A 115 17.23 4.82 7.22
CA ASN A 115 17.01 4.38 8.60
C ASN A 115 16.74 2.88 8.72
N HIS A 116 17.00 2.10 7.65
CA HIS A 116 16.97 0.65 7.74
C HIS A 116 17.98 0.14 8.75
N ASP A 117 17.51 -0.62 9.73
CA ASP A 117 18.31 -1.24 10.78
C ASP A 117 18.16 -2.77 10.70
N PRO A 118 19.14 -3.49 10.13
CA PRO A 118 19.07 -4.96 10.03
C PRO A 118 18.94 -5.69 11.37
N ALA A 119 19.38 -5.04 12.48
CA ALA A 119 19.24 -5.55 13.84
C ALA A 119 17.91 -5.23 14.51
N GLY A 120 17.05 -4.45 13.85
CA GLY A 120 15.74 -4.06 14.35
C GLY A 120 14.78 -5.24 14.53
N ASP A 121 13.76 -5.02 15.29
CA ASP A 121 12.72 -6.03 15.61
C ASP A 121 11.39 -5.81 14.89
N THR A 122 11.28 -4.72 14.13
CA THR A 122 10.02 -4.23 13.58
C THR A 122 10.14 -3.96 12.08
N LEU A 123 9.22 -4.51 11.27
CA LEU A 123 9.09 -4.14 9.86
C LEU A 123 8.20 -2.91 9.73
N TYR A 124 8.69 -1.85 9.11
CA TYR A 124 7.91 -0.67 8.80
C TYR A 124 7.39 -0.72 7.36
N GLY A 125 6.07 -0.58 7.20
CA GLY A 125 5.45 -0.48 5.89
C GLY A 125 5.46 0.97 5.39
N ALA A 126 6.40 1.30 4.53
CA ALA A 126 6.59 2.66 4.02
C ALA A 126 5.55 3.06 2.97
N ASP A 127 5.14 2.12 2.10
CA ASP A 127 4.17 2.36 1.03
C ASP A 127 3.43 1.09 0.62
N VAL A 128 2.24 1.26 0.08
CA VAL A 128 1.52 0.27 -0.74
C VAL A 128 0.72 0.99 -1.82
N SER A 129 1.00 0.63 -3.06
CA SER A 129 0.32 1.17 -4.24
C SER A 129 -0.42 0.07 -5.00
N ALA A 130 -1.60 0.38 -5.51
CA ALA A 130 -2.37 -0.52 -6.37
C ALA A 130 -3.04 0.27 -7.50
N HIS A 131 -2.82 -0.18 -8.73
CA HIS A 131 -3.33 0.47 -9.92
C HIS A 131 -4.88 0.55 -9.90
N PRO A 132 -5.49 1.73 -10.11
CA PRO A 132 -6.93 1.92 -9.96
C PRO A 132 -7.76 1.03 -10.88
N ASP A 133 -7.31 0.74 -12.10
CA ASP A 133 -8.01 -0.10 -13.08
C ASP A 133 -7.98 -1.60 -12.72
N PHE A 134 -7.11 -2.01 -11.80
CA PHE A 134 -6.96 -3.39 -11.35
C PHE A 134 -7.51 -3.62 -9.93
N ARG A 135 -8.40 -2.75 -9.49
CA ARG A 135 -9.13 -2.95 -8.22
C ARG A 135 -9.90 -4.26 -8.23
N ARG A 136 -10.18 -4.80 -7.03
CA ARG A 136 -10.89 -6.08 -6.79
C ARG A 136 -10.11 -7.34 -7.15
N LEU A 137 -8.89 -7.25 -7.68
CA LEU A 137 -8.01 -8.41 -7.89
C LEU A 137 -7.27 -8.84 -6.62
N GLY A 138 -7.46 -8.13 -5.51
CA GLY A 138 -6.80 -8.42 -4.24
C GLY A 138 -5.30 -8.05 -4.23
N VAL A 139 -4.86 -7.15 -5.13
CA VAL A 139 -3.45 -6.75 -5.27
C VAL A 139 -2.86 -6.29 -3.94
N ALA A 140 -3.51 -5.33 -3.27
CA ALA A 140 -3.02 -4.80 -1.99
C ALA A 140 -2.99 -5.88 -0.89
N THR A 141 -3.99 -6.78 -0.81
CA THR A 141 -4.00 -7.90 0.14
C THR A 141 -2.82 -8.84 -0.10
N LYS A 142 -2.57 -9.21 -1.36
CA LYS A 142 -1.43 -10.08 -1.71
C LYS A 142 -0.07 -9.44 -1.34
N LEU A 143 0.07 -8.11 -1.52
CA LEU A 143 1.26 -7.37 -1.10
C LEU A 143 1.39 -7.34 0.43
N TYR A 144 0.28 -7.18 1.17
CA TYR A 144 0.28 -7.28 2.63
C TYR A 144 0.66 -8.68 3.11
N ASP A 145 0.19 -9.73 2.43
CA ASP A 145 0.55 -11.11 2.75
C ASP A 145 2.04 -11.36 2.51
N ALA A 146 2.61 -10.87 1.39
CA ALA A 146 4.04 -10.94 1.13
C ALA A 146 4.88 -10.23 2.22
N ARG A 147 4.43 -9.05 2.66
CA ARG A 147 5.07 -8.30 3.76
C ARG A 147 4.99 -9.06 5.09
N LYS A 148 3.85 -9.68 5.41
CA LYS A 148 3.69 -10.51 6.61
C LYS A 148 4.61 -11.74 6.57
N ASN A 149 4.65 -12.42 5.44
CA ASN A 149 5.53 -13.57 5.24
C ASN A 149 7.00 -13.17 5.38
N LEU A 150 7.39 -11.98 4.91
CA LEU A 150 8.74 -11.46 5.12
C LEU A 150 9.01 -11.22 6.61
N ALA A 151 8.10 -10.58 7.34
CA ALA A 151 8.27 -10.33 8.77
C ALA A 151 8.39 -11.66 9.56
N ILE A 152 7.60 -12.67 9.22
CA ILE A 152 7.69 -14.01 9.79
C ILE A 152 9.06 -14.64 9.47
N LYS A 153 9.48 -14.62 8.20
CA LYS A 153 10.76 -15.19 7.74
C LYS A 153 11.97 -14.58 8.44
N LEU A 154 11.91 -13.26 8.68
CA LEU A 154 12.99 -12.52 9.37
C LEU A 154 12.90 -12.62 10.90
N GLY A 155 11.90 -13.31 11.47
CA GLY A 155 11.69 -13.41 12.90
C GLY A 155 11.39 -12.07 13.58
N LEU A 156 10.78 -11.11 12.85
CA LEU A 156 10.47 -9.80 13.40
C LEU A 156 9.23 -9.86 14.30
N LYS A 157 9.22 -9.05 15.35
CA LYS A 157 8.15 -8.98 16.37
C LYS A 157 6.80 -8.56 15.76
N ARG A 158 6.84 -7.64 14.79
CA ARG A 158 5.63 -6.99 14.27
C ARG A 158 5.86 -6.28 12.95
N ILE A 159 4.75 -5.86 12.33
CA ILE A 159 4.71 -4.85 11.27
C ILE A 159 3.98 -3.63 11.82
N ILE A 160 4.53 -2.43 11.60
CA ILE A 160 3.85 -1.16 11.84
C ILE A 160 3.79 -0.33 10.55
N ALA A 161 2.84 0.59 10.48
CA ALA A 161 2.71 1.52 9.36
C ALA A 161 1.87 2.74 9.74
N GLY A 162 2.03 3.83 8.99
CA GLY A 162 1.11 4.95 8.99
C GLY A 162 0.09 4.82 7.87
N GLY A 163 -1.21 4.84 8.20
CA GLY A 163 -2.29 4.81 7.23
C GLY A 163 -2.94 6.19 7.08
N ARG A 164 -2.78 6.88 5.94
CA ARG A 164 -3.39 8.21 5.72
C ARG A 164 -4.90 8.16 5.87
N LEU A 165 -5.50 9.15 6.54
CA LEU A 165 -6.95 9.32 6.68
C LEU A 165 -7.51 10.11 5.49
N ILE A 166 -7.51 9.49 4.30
CA ILE A 166 -7.71 10.19 3.01
C ILE A 166 -9.06 10.87 2.80
N ASN A 167 -10.07 10.55 3.60
CA ASN A 167 -11.38 11.21 3.55
C ASN A 167 -11.60 12.13 4.76
N TYR A 168 -10.61 12.32 5.63
CA TYR A 168 -10.76 13.13 6.84
C TYR A 168 -11.06 14.59 6.54
N CYS A 169 -10.53 15.18 5.47
CA CYS A 169 -10.80 16.56 5.09
C CYS A 169 -12.30 16.88 4.91
N GLU A 170 -13.12 15.86 4.57
CA GLU A 170 -14.56 16.01 4.39
C GLU A 170 -15.31 16.11 5.74
N HIS A 171 -14.68 15.72 6.85
CA HIS A 171 -15.25 15.62 8.19
C HIS A 171 -14.58 16.52 9.25
N ALA A 172 -13.47 17.16 8.90
CA ALA A 172 -12.64 17.88 9.85
C ALA A 172 -13.29 19.11 10.49
N LYS A 173 -14.38 19.61 9.92
CA LYS A 173 -15.18 20.71 10.52
C LYS A 173 -16.01 20.25 11.72
N GLU A 174 -16.34 18.95 11.79
CA GLU A 174 -17.26 18.38 12.77
C GLU A 174 -16.57 17.39 13.73
N LEU A 175 -15.47 16.79 13.30
CA LEU A 175 -14.81 15.69 14.02
C LEU A 175 -13.33 15.94 14.15
N THR A 176 -12.80 15.66 15.34
CA THR A 176 -11.35 15.47 15.52
C THR A 176 -10.88 14.19 14.82
N PRO A 177 -9.58 14.01 14.53
CA PRO A 177 -9.06 12.80 13.92
C PRO A 177 -9.41 11.52 14.71
N ASP A 178 -9.37 11.59 16.04
CA ASP A 178 -9.71 10.46 16.92
C ASP A 178 -11.20 10.10 16.88
N GLU A 179 -12.08 11.09 16.88
CA GLU A 179 -13.53 10.89 16.73
C GLU A 179 -13.86 10.30 15.36
N TYR A 180 -13.20 10.81 14.31
CA TYR A 180 -13.31 10.26 12.96
C TYR A 180 -12.94 8.77 12.92
N VAL A 181 -11.78 8.40 13.48
CA VAL A 181 -11.33 7.01 13.56
C VAL A 181 -12.31 6.15 14.36
N LYS A 182 -12.86 6.64 15.48
CA LYS A 182 -13.90 5.93 16.26
C LYS A 182 -15.12 5.61 15.39
N LYS A 183 -15.61 6.58 14.61
CA LYS A 183 -16.75 6.40 13.70
C LYS A 183 -16.41 5.43 12.56
N VAL A 184 -15.22 5.49 11.99
CA VAL A 184 -14.76 4.51 10.97
C VAL A 184 -14.74 3.09 11.55
N LYS A 185 -14.24 2.89 12.75
CA LYS A 185 -14.21 1.58 13.44
C LYS A 185 -15.62 1.03 13.74
N ARG A 186 -16.60 1.90 13.91
CA ARG A 186 -18.01 1.53 14.07
C ARG A 186 -18.76 1.37 12.75
N HIS A 187 -18.06 1.52 11.61
CA HIS A 187 -18.65 1.49 10.26
C HIS A 187 -19.66 2.61 9.96
N GLU A 188 -19.64 3.70 10.74
CA GLU A 188 -20.48 4.88 10.53
C GLU A 188 -19.93 5.78 9.40
N ILE A 189 -18.60 5.75 9.19
CA ILE A 189 -17.90 6.50 8.14
C ILE A 189 -17.08 5.54 7.28
N LYS A 190 -17.04 5.81 5.96
CA LYS A 190 -16.25 5.09 5.00
C LYS A 190 -14.84 5.68 4.90
N GLU A 191 -13.84 5.00 5.44
CA GLU A 191 -12.42 5.33 5.25
C GLU A 191 -11.71 4.14 4.61
N PRO A 192 -11.34 4.22 3.34
CA PRO A 192 -10.87 3.04 2.61
C PRO A 192 -9.54 2.49 3.12
N VAL A 193 -8.60 3.37 3.55
CA VAL A 193 -7.26 2.95 4.00
C VAL A 193 -7.35 2.21 5.32
N LEU A 194 -7.88 2.86 6.37
CA LEU A 194 -8.02 2.23 7.69
C LEU A 194 -8.88 0.98 7.63
N SER A 195 -10.03 1.04 6.94
CA SER A 195 -10.91 -0.13 6.81
C SER A 195 -10.24 -1.30 6.11
N PHE A 196 -9.39 -1.04 5.11
CA PHE A 196 -8.60 -2.06 4.44
C PHE A 196 -7.56 -2.67 5.40
N GLN A 197 -6.86 -1.85 6.16
CA GLN A 197 -5.83 -2.27 7.11
C GLN A 197 -6.40 -3.14 8.22
N LEU A 198 -7.54 -2.74 8.81
CA LEU A 198 -8.24 -3.53 9.83
C LEU A 198 -8.68 -4.90 9.28
N ARG A 199 -9.26 -4.95 8.07
CA ARG A 199 -9.63 -6.22 7.41
C ARG A 199 -8.44 -7.12 7.11
N ASN A 200 -7.24 -6.57 6.97
CA ASN A 200 -6.00 -7.33 6.81
C ASN A 200 -5.33 -7.66 8.16
N GLY A 201 -6.06 -7.57 9.27
CA GLY A 201 -5.61 -8.02 10.60
C GLY A 201 -4.70 -7.04 11.33
N PHE A 202 -4.56 -5.82 10.86
CA PHE A 202 -3.88 -4.77 11.63
C PHE A 202 -4.78 -4.23 12.74
N LYS A 203 -4.18 -3.79 13.82
CA LYS A 203 -4.85 -3.10 14.92
C LYS A 203 -4.51 -1.61 14.89
N PHE A 204 -5.50 -0.77 15.13
CA PHE A 204 -5.30 0.65 15.35
C PHE A 204 -4.65 0.87 16.73
N ILE A 205 -3.59 1.68 16.77
CA ILE A 205 -2.87 2.07 17.99
C ILE A 205 -3.29 3.49 18.40
N LYS A 206 -3.04 4.48 17.55
CA LYS A 206 -3.37 5.89 17.76
C LYS A 206 -3.39 6.67 16.44
N VAL A 207 -3.76 7.93 16.50
CA VAL A 207 -3.55 8.88 15.40
C VAL A 207 -2.11 9.41 15.48
N LEU A 208 -1.48 9.57 14.31
CA LEU A 208 -0.24 10.32 14.09
C LEU A 208 -0.61 11.65 13.43
N SER A 209 -0.46 12.75 14.15
CA SER A 209 -0.60 14.09 13.60
C SER A 209 0.69 14.52 12.90
N ASN A 210 0.56 15.34 11.84
CA ASN A 210 1.71 15.81 11.05
C ASN A 210 2.56 14.68 10.46
N TYR A 211 1.94 13.53 10.19
CA TYR A 211 2.65 12.34 9.73
C TYR A 211 3.31 12.53 8.36
N MET A 212 2.60 13.12 7.41
CA MET A 212 3.12 13.52 6.11
C MET A 212 2.25 14.61 5.49
N LYS A 213 2.83 15.44 4.63
CA LYS A 213 2.09 16.48 3.90
C LYS A 213 1.06 15.83 2.98
N ASP A 214 -0.22 16.05 3.27
CA ASP A 214 -1.35 15.52 2.50
C ASP A 214 -2.62 16.32 2.80
N SER A 215 -3.12 17.05 1.81
CA SER A 215 -4.31 17.88 1.94
C SER A 215 -5.59 17.07 2.25
N ARG A 216 -5.69 15.84 1.80
CA ARG A 216 -6.86 14.99 2.01
C ARG A 216 -6.97 14.45 3.44
N SER A 217 -5.85 14.10 4.04
CA SER A 217 -5.82 13.64 5.44
C SER A 217 -5.59 14.77 6.44
N LEU A 218 -5.39 16.02 5.97
CA LEU A 218 -4.92 17.14 6.78
C LEU A 218 -3.70 16.73 7.61
N ASN A 219 -2.76 16.05 6.97
CA ASN A 219 -1.52 15.51 7.54
C ASN A 219 -1.69 14.44 8.64
N ASN A 220 -2.90 13.87 8.81
CA ASN A 220 -3.16 12.86 9.83
C ASN A 220 -3.10 11.44 9.23
N ALA A 221 -2.55 10.52 10.03
CA ALA A 221 -2.54 9.09 9.72
C ALA A 221 -2.93 8.26 10.95
N THR A 222 -3.38 7.05 10.71
CA THR A 222 -3.50 6.04 11.77
C THR A 222 -2.18 5.32 11.95
N PHE A 223 -1.67 5.22 13.16
CA PHE A 223 -0.61 4.28 13.51
C PHE A 223 -1.24 2.90 13.73
N ILE A 224 -0.82 1.94 12.91
CA ILE A 224 -1.36 0.58 12.91
C ILE A 224 -0.27 -0.45 13.15
N GLU A 225 -0.64 -1.57 13.75
CA GLU A 225 0.25 -2.69 14.05
C GLU A 225 -0.37 -4.04 13.65
N TRP A 226 0.45 -4.90 13.08
CA TRP A 226 0.20 -6.34 12.95
C TRP A 226 1.27 -7.09 13.73
N LYS A 227 0.88 -7.89 14.73
CA LYS A 227 1.79 -8.71 15.52
C LYS A 227 2.09 -10.02 14.80
N ASN A 228 3.37 -10.38 14.73
CA ASN A 228 3.78 -11.67 14.17
C ASN A 228 3.33 -12.81 15.10
N PRO A 229 2.43 -13.69 14.64
CA PRO A 229 1.94 -14.79 15.48
C PRO A 229 3.02 -15.83 15.81
N ASN A 230 4.11 -15.86 15.02
CA ASN A 230 5.20 -16.81 15.17
C ASN A 230 6.42 -16.21 15.88
N PHE A 231 6.29 -15.01 16.46
CA PHE A 231 7.40 -14.40 17.20
C PHE A 231 7.58 -15.07 18.56
N ALA A 232 8.70 -15.78 18.73
CA ALA A 232 9.00 -16.50 19.96
C ALA A 232 9.79 -15.73 21.04
N GLY A 233 10.07 -14.42 20.76
CA GLY A 233 11.00 -13.63 21.55
C GLY A 233 12.46 -13.90 21.11
N LYS A 234 13.30 -12.88 21.20
CA LYS A 234 14.77 -13.06 21.16
C LYS A 234 15.30 -12.99 22.57
#